data_d1b4be99f205f1b6423d7568833c089f
#
_entry.id   d1b4be99f205f1b6423d7568833c089f
#
_cell.length_a   1.000
_cell.length_b   1.000
_cell.length_c   1.000
_cell.angle_alpha   90.00
_cell.angle_beta   90.00
_cell.angle_gamma   90.00
#
_symmetry.space_group_name_H-M   'P 1'
#
loop_
_entity.id
_entity.type
_entity.pdbx_description
1 polymer ?
#
loop_
_entity_poly.entity_id
_entity_poly.type
_entity_poly.pdbx_seq_one_letter_code
_entity_poly.pdbx_strand_id
1 'polypeptide(L)'
;MSDEKEKPLVNSRCSKLLVVMVLIGLLAPGIFARRPRYFAQVGKSQVKSARAQIDALDKALDSFRRDVGHYPTSEEGLQALVVPPSGEPNWAGPYLKKGVPADPWGRPYVYQQPGTHGDFDLLSYGKDGRPGGTGEDADITNW
;
A
#
# COMPACT_ATOMS: atom_id res chain seq x y z
N MET A 1 -18.22 80.29 -15.10
CA MET A 1 -18.95 79.38 -14.21
C MET A 1 -19.39 78.25 -15.08
N SER A 2 -18.58 77.21 -15.15
CA SER A 2 -18.90 76.00 -15.94
C SER A 2 -18.42 74.80 -15.15
N ASP A 3 -19.39 74.09 -14.57
CA ASP A 3 -19.20 72.81 -13.89
C ASP A 3 -18.85 71.74 -14.91
N GLU A 4 -17.56 71.41 -14.98
CA GLU A 4 -17.09 70.29 -15.75
C GLU A 4 -17.12 69.02 -14.89
N LYS A 5 -18.17 68.21 -15.07
CA LYS A 5 -18.28 66.92 -14.47
C LYS A 5 -17.25 65.93 -15.09
N GLU A 6 -16.19 65.66 -14.37
CA GLU A 6 -15.30 64.55 -14.69
C GLU A 6 -16.02 63.23 -14.59
N LYS A 7 -16.18 62.52 -15.71
CA LYS A 7 -16.59 61.11 -15.76
C LYS A 7 -15.40 60.22 -15.44
N PRO A 8 -15.48 59.33 -14.47
CA PRO A 8 -14.41 58.38 -14.25
C PRO A 8 -14.35 57.37 -15.42
N LEU A 9 -13.26 57.35 -16.11
CA LEU A 9 -12.90 56.32 -17.09
C LEU A 9 -12.72 55.00 -16.36
N VAL A 10 -13.78 54.25 -16.22
CA VAL A 10 -13.73 52.85 -15.78
C VAL A 10 -13.08 52.06 -16.91
N ASN A 11 -11.83 51.72 -16.70
CA ASN A 11 -10.98 51.02 -17.65
C ASN A 11 -11.59 49.62 -17.90
N SER A 12 -12.19 49.41 -19.07
CA SER A 12 -12.93 48.19 -19.46
C SER A 12 -12.07 46.90 -19.39
N ARG A 13 -10.76 47.07 -19.26
CA ARG A 13 -9.81 45.97 -19.06
C ARG A 13 -9.83 45.41 -17.63
N CYS A 14 -10.03 46.28 -16.61
CA CYS A 14 -10.18 45.82 -15.21
C CYS A 14 -11.47 45.05 -14.97
N SER A 15 -12.59 45.45 -15.60
CA SER A 15 -13.88 44.78 -15.47
C SER A 15 -13.86 43.37 -16.03
N LYS A 16 -13.18 43.14 -17.17
CA LYS A 16 -13.03 41.81 -17.77
C LYS A 16 -12.13 40.89 -16.94
N LEU A 17 -11.09 41.40 -16.32
CA LEU A 17 -10.22 40.65 -15.41
C LEU A 17 -10.95 40.22 -14.13
N LEU A 18 -11.79 41.09 -13.57
CA LEU A 18 -12.60 40.80 -12.38
C LEU A 18 -13.64 39.71 -12.66
N VAL A 19 -14.30 39.74 -13.81
CA VAL A 19 -15.28 38.72 -14.25
C VAL A 19 -14.60 37.37 -14.46
N VAL A 20 -13.41 37.33 -15.06
CA VAL A 20 -12.66 36.09 -15.26
C VAL A 20 -12.20 35.50 -13.92
N MET A 21 -11.75 36.30 -12.96
CA MET A 21 -11.36 35.84 -11.63
C MET A 21 -12.56 35.31 -10.83
N VAL A 22 -13.73 35.90 -10.96
CA VAL A 22 -14.97 35.42 -10.31
C VAL A 22 -15.44 34.09 -10.93
N LEU A 23 -15.32 33.94 -12.24
CA LEU A 23 -15.67 32.68 -12.96
C LEU A 23 -14.70 31.54 -12.63
N ILE A 24 -13.42 31.81 -12.45
CA ILE A 24 -12.42 30.83 -12.00
C ILE A 24 -12.66 30.43 -10.54
N GLY A 25 -13.07 31.37 -9.67
CA GLY A 25 -13.41 31.12 -8.27
C GLY A 25 -14.67 30.26 -8.07
N LEU A 26 -15.64 30.34 -8.99
CA LEU A 26 -16.89 29.55 -8.94
C LEU A 26 -16.73 28.11 -9.46
N LEU A 27 -15.68 27.83 -10.25
CA LEU A 27 -15.37 26.47 -10.75
C LEU A 27 -14.47 25.65 -9.81
N ALA A 28 -13.85 26.29 -8.81
CA ALA A 28 -12.92 25.64 -7.90
C ALA A 28 -13.53 24.66 -6.86
N PRO A 29 -14.75 24.82 -6.33
CA PRO A 29 -15.28 23.89 -5.33
C PRO A 29 -15.71 22.54 -5.89
N GLY A 30 -15.89 22.39 -7.20
CA GLY A 30 -16.34 21.13 -7.80
C GLY A 30 -15.23 20.09 -8.02
N ILE A 31 -13.97 20.50 -8.03
CA ILE A 31 -12.84 19.61 -8.34
C ILE A 31 -12.32 18.92 -7.07
N PHE A 32 -12.50 19.52 -5.89
CA PHE A 32 -12.07 18.94 -4.62
C PHE A 32 -12.97 17.83 -4.06
N ALA A 33 -14.23 17.74 -4.51
CA ALA A 33 -15.21 16.78 -3.98
C ALA A 33 -15.14 15.37 -4.62
N ARG A 34 -14.32 15.17 -5.66
CA ARG A 34 -14.25 13.87 -6.39
C ARG A 34 -13.02 13.00 -6.04
N ARG A 35 -12.16 13.44 -5.15
CA ARG A 35 -10.92 12.70 -4.78
C ARG A 35 -11.07 11.46 -3.89
N PRO A 36 -12.11 11.26 -3.05
CA PRO A 36 -12.09 10.11 -2.11
C PRO A 36 -12.28 8.75 -2.79
N ARG A 37 -12.91 8.66 -3.97
CA ARG A 37 -13.23 7.35 -4.58
C ARG A 37 -12.03 6.66 -5.23
N TYR A 38 -11.09 7.40 -5.82
CA TYR A 38 -9.90 6.81 -6.46
C TYR A 38 -8.93 6.24 -5.43
N PHE A 39 -8.69 6.93 -4.33
CA PHE A 39 -7.80 6.46 -3.28
C PHE A 39 -8.34 5.24 -2.55
N ALA A 40 -9.65 5.18 -2.26
CA ALA A 40 -10.29 4.02 -1.63
C ALA A 40 -10.25 2.76 -2.52
N GLN A 41 -10.22 2.91 -3.84
CA GLN A 41 -10.16 1.77 -4.76
C GLN A 41 -8.73 1.23 -4.90
N VAL A 42 -7.72 2.10 -4.88
CA VAL A 42 -6.30 1.72 -4.88
C VAL A 42 -5.96 0.96 -3.61
N GLY A 43 -6.39 1.41 -2.45
CA GLY A 43 -6.11 0.75 -1.18
C GLY A 43 -6.74 -0.64 -1.07
N LYS A 44 -7.99 -0.81 -1.51
CA LYS A 44 -8.61 -2.14 -1.59
C LYS A 44 -7.84 -3.11 -2.50
N SER A 45 -7.26 -2.60 -3.58
CA SER A 45 -6.40 -3.39 -4.47
C SER A 45 -5.09 -3.80 -3.79
N GLN A 46 -4.47 -2.93 -3.00
CA GLN A 46 -3.24 -3.23 -2.26
C GLN A 46 -3.48 -4.28 -1.17
N VAL A 47 -4.56 -4.16 -0.38
CA VAL A 47 -4.95 -5.17 0.61
C VAL A 47 -5.19 -6.54 -0.04
N LYS A 48 -5.90 -6.57 -1.17
CA LYS A 48 -6.11 -7.80 -1.94
C LYS A 48 -4.79 -8.40 -2.44
N SER A 49 -3.87 -7.56 -2.90
CA SER A 49 -2.55 -7.99 -3.35
C SER A 49 -1.71 -8.55 -2.20
N ALA A 50 -1.70 -7.89 -1.03
CA ALA A 50 -1.00 -8.39 0.15
C ALA A 50 -1.52 -9.75 0.58
N ARG A 51 -2.84 -9.94 0.61
CA ARG A 51 -3.46 -11.22 0.95
C ARG A 51 -3.05 -12.33 -0.02
N ALA A 52 -3.08 -12.06 -1.33
CA ALA A 52 -2.63 -13.02 -2.33
C ALA A 52 -1.13 -13.36 -2.23
N GLN A 53 -0.30 -12.41 -1.81
CA GLN A 53 1.13 -12.64 -1.56
C GLN A 53 1.34 -13.49 -0.30
N ILE A 54 0.58 -13.26 0.78
CA ILE A 54 0.61 -14.11 1.99
C ILE A 54 0.21 -15.53 1.64
N ASP A 55 -0.87 -15.74 0.88
CA ASP A 55 -1.29 -17.08 0.41
C ASP A 55 -0.20 -17.77 -0.43
N ALA A 56 0.54 -17.02 -1.23
CA ALA A 56 1.63 -17.56 -2.03
C ALA A 56 2.85 -17.94 -1.18
N LEU A 57 3.19 -17.13 -0.18
CA LEU A 57 4.27 -17.39 0.77
C LEU A 57 3.93 -18.59 1.66
N ASP A 58 2.69 -18.70 2.11
CA ASP A 58 2.16 -19.84 2.88
C ASP A 58 2.38 -21.16 2.14
N LYS A 59 1.98 -21.22 0.86
CA LYS A 59 2.19 -22.38 -0.01
C LYS A 59 3.66 -22.71 -0.24
N ALA A 60 4.52 -21.69 -0.31
CA ALA A 60 5.96 -21.89 -0.45
C ALA A 60 6.57 -22.45 0.84
N LEU A 61 6.11 -21.98 2.00
CA LEU A 61 6.49 -22.52 3.32
C LEU A 61 6.04 -23.99 3.47
N ASP A 62 4.85 -24.34 3.03
CA ASP A 62 4.38 -25.72 3.01
C ASP A 62 5.21 -26.61 2.08
N SER A 63 5.69 -26.07 0.96
CA SER A 63 6.57 -26.81 0.06
C SER A 63 7.94 -27.04 0.68
N PHE A 64 8.49 -26.04 1.33
CA PHE A 64 9.72 -26.16 2.12
C PHE A 64 9.58 -27.25 3.19
N ARG A 65 8.49 -27.22 3.99
CA ARG A 65 8.24 -28.23 5.04
C ARG A 65 8.14 -29.64 4.47
N ARG A 66 7.51 -29.82 3.32
CA ARG A 66 7.41 -31.16 2.69
C ARG A 66 8.75 -31.75 2.32
N ASP A 67 9.69 -30.93 1.87
CA ASP A 67 11.01 -31.38 1.46
C ASP A 67 11.96 -31.52 2.65
N VAL A 68 12.00 -30.54 3.54
CA VAL A 68 12.93 -30.43 4.66
C VAL A 68 12.40 -31.12 5.93
N GLY A 69 11.09 -31.20 6.12
CA GLY A 69 10.43 -31.83 7.27
C GLY A 69 9.96 -30.87 8.36
N HIS A 70 10.37 -29.61 8.33
CA HIS A 70 9.96 -28.55 9.26
C HIS A 70 9.84 -27.21 8.53
N TYR A 71 9.23 -26.21 9.16
CA TYR A 71 9.26 -24.84 8.66
C TYR A 71 10.60 -24.16 8.97
N PRO A 72 10.99 -23.14 8.18
CA PRO A 72 12.17 -22.33 8.51
C PRO A 72 12.07 -21.75 9.93
N THR A 73 13.18 -21.63 10.61
CA THR A 73 13.21 -20.91 11.89
C THR A 73 12.96 -19.42 11.69
N SER A 74 12.59 -18.70 12.76
CA SER A 74 12.46 -17.23 12.69
C SER A 74 13.74 -16.53 12.25
N GLU A 75 14.91 -17.11 12.58
CA GLU A 75 16.24 -16.57 12.21
C GLU A 75 16.52 -16.76 10.72
N GLU A 76 16.18 -17.92 10.17
CA GLU A 76 16.29 -18.22 8.74
C GLU A 76 15.29 -17.39 7.93
N GLY A 77 14.13 -17.16 8.49
CA GLY A 77 13.07 -16.33 7.93
C GLY A 77 12.62 -16.81 6.55
N LEU A 78 11.92 -15.92 5.85
CA LEU A 78 11.44 -16.19 4.48
C LEU A 78 12.56 -16.32 3.46
N GLN A 79 13.80 -15.90 3.80
CA GLN A 79 14.95 -16.04 2.91
C GLN A 79 15.29 -17.52 2.64
N ALA A 80 14.98 -18.42 3.58
CA ALA A 80 15.11 -19.87 3.42
C ALA A 80 14.32 -20.43 2.22
N LEU A 81 13.30 -19.71 1.74
CA LEU A 81 12.52 -20.08 0.54
C LEU A 81 13.27 -19.81 -0.77
N VAL A 82 14.36 -19.05 -0.72
CA VAL A 82 15.14 -18.62 -1.89
C VAL A 82 16.55 -19.16 -1.87
N VAL A 83 17.17 -19.20 -0.70
CA VAL A 83 18.54 -19.67 -0.48
C VAL A 83 18.53 -20.82 0.52
N PRO A 84 19.25 -21.93 0.26
CA PRO A 84 19.27 -23.05 1.18
C PRO A 84 19.87 -22.65 2.53
N PRO A 85 19.15 -22.91 3.65
CA PRO A 85 19.71 -22.73 4.98
C PRO A 85 20.86 -23.70 5.23
N SER A 86 21.76 -23.34 6.14
CA SER A 86 22.84 -24.20 6.54
C SER A 86 22.33 -25.49 7.21
N GLY A 87 22.82 -26.64 6.78
CA GLY A 87 22.46 -27.91 7.40
C GLY A 87 21.18 -28.55 6.89
N GLU A 88 20.59 -28.04 5.80
CA GLU A 88 19.37 -28.59 5.20
C GLU A 88 19.66 -29.36 3.90
N PRO A 89 20.09 -30.62 3.98
CA PRO A 89 20.46 -31.41 2.81
C PRO A 89 19.28 -31.74 1.89
N ASN A 90 18.06 -31.73 2.41
CA ASN A 90 16.83 -32.04 1.68
C ASN A 90 16.19 -30.80 1.03
N TRP A 91 16.79 -29.62 1.18
CA TRP A 91 16.29 -28.41 0.53
C TRP A 91 16.27 -28.57 -1.00
N ALA A 92 15.09 -28.43 -1.60
CA ALA A 92 14.89 -28.65 -3.03
C ALA A 92 14.41 -27.40 -3.78
N GLY A 93 14.52 -26.21 -3.14
CA GLY A 93 14.11 -24.94 -3.74
C GLY A 93 15.01 -24.46 -4.90
N PRO A 94 14.86 -23.22 -5.34
CA PRO A 94 14.10 -22.15 -4.68
C PRO A 94 12.57 -22.34 -4.79
N TYR A 95 11.87 -22.06 -3.69
CA TYR A 95 10.41 -22.16 -3.62
C TYR A 95 9.72 -20.87 -4.10
N LEU A 96 10.46 -19.79 -4.24
CA LEU A 96 10.03 -18.52 -4.80
C LEU A 96 10.90 -18.14 -6.01
N LYS A 97 10.27 -18.00 -7.18
CA LYS A 97 10.98 -17.75 -8.45
C LYS A 97 11.64 -16.36 -8.52
N LYS A 98 11.08 -15.36 -7.83
CA LYS A 98 11.51 -13.95 -7.92
C LYS A 98 12.08 -13.40 -6.60
N GLY A 99 12.42 -14.29 -5.65
CA GLY A 99 12.82 -13.86 -4.32
C GLY A 99 11.63 -13.55 -3.40
N VAL A 100 11.94 -13.16 -2.16
CA VAL A 100 10.93 -12.79 -1.17
C VAL A 100 10.35 -11.42 -1.55
N PRO A 101 9.04 -11.30 -1.82
CA PRO A 101 8.44 -10.03 -2.17
C PRO A 101 8.35 -9.11 -0.95
N ALA A 102 8.39 -7.80 -1.17
CA ALA A 102 7.87 -6.84 -0.22
C ALA A 102 6.34 -6.78 -0.30
N ASP A 103 5.70 -6.32 0.77
CA ASP A 103 4.27 -6.04 0.73
C ASP A 103 3.94 -4.88 -0.24
N PRO A 104 2.68 -4.63 -0.60
CA PRO A 104 2.31 -3.59 -1.54
C PRO A 104 2.67 -2.16 -1.12
N TRP A 105 3.04 -1.96 0.13
CA TRP A 105 3.51 -0.67 0.67
C TRP A 105 5.03 -0.60 0.79
N GLY A 106 5.75 -1.64 0.31
CA GLY A 106 7.21 -1.68 0.24
C GLY A 106 7.90 -2.14 1.52
N ARG A 107 7.19 -2.79 2.45
CA ARG A 107 7.75 -3.33 3.70
C ARG A 107 7.95 -4.84 3.62
N PRO A 108 8.91 -5.39 4.37
CA PRO A 108 9.04 -6.84 4.50
C PRO A 108 7.84 -7.43 5.24
N TYR A 109 7.44 -8.65 4.87
CA TYR A 109 6.53 -9.47 5.66
C TYR A 109 7.20 -9.88 6.97
N VAL A 110 6.41 -9.93 8.03
CA VAL A 110 6.85 -10.44 9.33
C VAL A 110 6.57 -11.93 9.38
N TYR A 111 7.58 -12.71 9.74
CA TYR A 111 7.53 -14.16 9.87
C TYR A 111 8.02 -14.57 11.25
N GLN A 112 7.31 -15.45 11.91
CA GLN A 112 7.66 -16.00 13.21
C GLN A 112 7.37 -17.50 13.26
N GLN A 113 8.35 -18.29 13.68
CA GLN A 113 8.25 -19.73 13.91
C GLN A 113 8.95 -20.09 15.24
N PRO A 114 8.27 -20.75 16.21
CA PRO A 114 6.86 -21.13 16.18
C PRO A 114 5.92 -19.93 16.20
N GLY A 115 4.75 -20.07 15.57
CA GLY A 115 3.71 -19.04 15.58
C GLY A 115 2.95 -19.01 16.89
N THR A 116 2.25 -17.92 17.12
CA THR A 116 1.30 -17.77 18.24
C THR A 116 -0.09 -18.28 17.85
N HIS A 117 -0.42 -18.21 16.56
CA HIS A 117 -1.73 -18.57 16.02
C HIS A 117 -1.73 -19.91 15.26
N GLY A 118 -0.56 -20.45 14.96
CA GLY A 118 -0.39 -21.72 14.25
C GLY A 118 1.06 -22.20 14.29
N ASP A 119 1.42 -23.07 13.34
CA ASP A 119 2.79 -23.56 13.21
C ASP A 119 3.79 -22.43 12.98
N PHE A 120 3.34 -21.39 12.27
CA PHE A 120 4.04 -20.12 12.06
C PHE A 120 3.04 -18.97 11.89
N ASP A 121 3.46 -17.77 12.19
CA ASP A 121 2.72 -16.53 11.93
C ASP A 121 3.38 -15.79 10.77
N LEU A 122 2.57 -15.36 9.80
CA LEU A 122 2.98 -14.56 8.64
C LEU A 122 2.04 -13.37 8.47
N LEU A 123 2.57 -12.16 8.46
CA LEU A 123 1.73 -10.97 8.38
C LEU A 123 2.39 -9.76 7.70
N SER A 124 1.55 -8.84 7.24
CA SER A 124 1.90 -7.45 6.92
C SER A 124 1.12 -6.52 7.84
N TYR A 125 1.77 -5.49 8.35
CA TYR A 125 1.13 -4.44 9.18
C TYR A 125 0.37 -3.39 8.34
N GLY A 126 -0.01 -3.71 7.11
CA GLY A 126 -0.77 -2.80 6.27
C GLY A 126 -0.04 -1.52 5.89
N LYS A 127 -0.81 -0.51 5.51
CA LYS A 127 -0.29 0.75 4.98
C LYS A 127 0.46 1.59 5.99
N ASP A 128 0.03 1.62 7.25
CA ASP A 128 0.69 2.42 8.29
C ASP A 128 1.91 1.71 8.92
N GLY A 129 2.05 0.38 8.72
CA GLY A 129 3.17 -0.42 9.23
C GLY A 129 3.16 -0.57 10.75
N ARG A 130 1.99 -0.53 11.37
CA ARG A 130 1.78 -0.65 12.81
C ARG A 130 0.79 -1.76 13.13
N PRO A 131 0.93 -2.47 14.26
CA PRO A 131 -0.05 -3.47 14.67
C PRO A 131 -1.45 -2.89 14.82
N GLY A 132 -2.46 -3.63 14.34
CA GLY A 132 -3.87 -3.25 14.43
C GLY A 132 -4.36 -2.47 13.21
N GLY A 133 -5.13 -1.41 13.43
CA GLY A 133 -5.69 -0.58 12.38
C GLY A 133 -6.98 -1.12 11.75
N THR A 134 -7.48 -0.41 10.75
CA THR A 134 -8.70 -0.76 9.99
C THR A 134 -8.54 -0.41 8.51
N GLY A 135 -9.26 -1.11 7.64
CA GLY A 135 -9.22 -0.84 6.21
C GLY A 135 -7.86 -1.14 5.58
N GLU A 136 -7.17 -0.13 5.05
CA GLU A 136 -5.84 -0.24 4.47
C GLU A 136 -4.72 -0.36 5.51
N ASP A 137 -4.97 0.14 6.72
CA ASP A 137 -4.04 0.11 7.85
C ASP A 137 -4.19 -1.18 8.68
N ALA A 138 -5.17 -2.03 8.38
CA ALA A 138 -5.38 -3.29 9.08
C ALA A 138 -4.27 -4.29 8.79
N ASP A 139 -3.91 -5.07 9.82
CA ASP A 139 -3.00 -6.21 9.67
C ASP A 139 -3.59 -7.23 8.69
N ILE A 140 -2.75 -7.79 7.85
CA ILE A 140 -3.11 -8.86 6.91
C ILE A 140 -2.29 -10.07 7.30
N THR A 141 -2.96 -11.12 7.73
CA THR A 141 -2.36 -12.29 8.37
C THR A 141 -2.72 -13.57 7.63
N ASN A 142 -2.01 -14.66 7.94
CA ASN A 142 -2.30 -16.02 7.44
C ASN A 142 -3.29 -16.80 8.32
N TRP A 143 -3.77 -16.21 9.39
CA TRP A 143 -4.79 -16.81 10.28
C TRP A 143 -6.09 -16.03 10.32
#